data_55497649093985ce99ecd70bd06c08a5
#
_entry.id   55497649093985ce99ecd70bd06c08a5
#
_cell.length_a   1.000
_cell.length_b   1.000
_cell.length_c   1.000
_cell.angle_alpha   90.00
_cell.angle_beta   90.00
_cell.angle_gamma   90.00
#
_symmetry.space_group_name_H-M   'P 1'
#
loop_
_entity.id
_entity.type
_entity.pdbx_description
1 polymer ?
#
loop_
_entity_poly.entity_id
_entity_poly.type
_entity_poly.pdbx_seq_one_letter_code
_entity_poly.pdbx_strand_id
1 'polypeptide(L)'
;MPGNGCSSHTIDLDGVRLARTGHSYLGDMKAFMHQVESERLITNKDALFLFNHSPTGSGKTISWLKPVLDLRMKAIAVYPTNALVMDQSMQIKRTIERYYDPEDYHVQAVTSDLLADERKLYPDEAGLRKGQLLNRIIRKGRGRGLILLTNPDILTLALKDAYYDNDLRESIRSVDIL
;
A
#
# COMPACT_ATOMS: atom_id res chain seq x y z
N MET A 1 -11.90 -31.18 -3.44
CA MET A 1 -11.48 -29.81 -3.09
C MET A 1 -12.26 -28.87 -3.96
N PRO A 2 -13.11 -27.98 -3.45
CA PRO A 2 -13.77 -26.97 -4.28
C PRO A 2 -12.71 -25.97 -4.72
N GLY A 3 -12.61 -25.75 -6.03
CA GLY A 3 -11.73 -24.77 -6.61
C GLY A 3 -12.09 -23.38 -6.13
N ASN A 4 -11.16 -22.69 -5.49
CA ASN A 4 -11.27 -21.28 -5.21
C ASN A 4 -11.30 -20.55 -6.55
N GLY A 5 -12.50 -20.28 -7.04
CA GLY A 5 -12.70 -19.41 -8.19
C GLY A 5 -12.11 -18.04 -7.88
N CYS A 6 -11.11 -17.64 -8.67
CA CYS A 6 -10.57 -16.30 -8.63
C CYS A 6 -11.71 -15.33 -9.01
N SER A 7 -12.25 -14.59 -8.03
CA SER A 7 -13.24 -13.56 -8.30
C SER A 7 -12.53 -12.25 -8.61
N SER A 8 -12.72 -11.71 -9.81
CA SER A 8 -12.29 -10.36 -10.17
C SER A 8 -13.49 -9.42 -10.07
N HIS A 9 -13.34 -8.31 -9.37
CA HIS A 9 -14.34 -7.26 -9.30
C HIS A 9 -13.81 -6.03 -10.02
N THR A 10 -14.55 -5.57 -11.03
CA THR A 10 -14.28 -4.33 -11.76
C THR A 10 -15.32 -3.30 -11.35
N ILE A 11 -14.88 -2.17 -10.83
CA ILE A 11 -15.72 -1.01 -10.63
C ILE A 11 -15.56 -0.12 -11.86
N ASP A 12 -16.46 -0.27 -12.81
CA ASP A 12 -16.50 0.55 -14.03
C ASP A 12 -17.49 1.70 -13.84
N LEU A 13 -17.02 2.92 -14.07
CA LEU A 13 -17.79 4.14 -13.95
C LEU A 13 -17.69 4.93 -15.26
N ASP A 14 -18.13 4.31 -16.35
CA ASP A 14 -18.15 4.91 -17.68
C ASP A 14 -18.90 6.24 -17.68
N GLY A 15 -18.18 7.33 -17.89
CA GLY A 15 -18.69 8.65 -18.27
C GLY A 15 -19.68 9.31 -17.32
N VAL A 16 -19.94 8.73 -16.17
CA VAL A 16 -20.97 9.16 -15.22
C VAL A 16 -20.39 10.17 -14.23
N ARG A 17 -21.14 11.22 -13.95
CA ARG A 17 -20.90 12.09 -12.79
C ARG A 17 -20.70 11.23 -11.56
N LEU A 18 -19.52 11.33 -10.93
CA LEU A 18 -19.23 10.63 -9.69
C LEU A 18 -20.31 10.93 -8.66
N ALA A 19 -21.19 9.97 -8.43
CA ALA A 19 -22.26 10.12 -7.46
C ALA A 19 -21.64 10.13 -6.05
N ARG A 20 -21.87 11.22 -5.32
CA ARG A 20 -21.51 11.27 -3.90
C ARG A 20 -22.57 10.55 -3.09
N THR A 21 -22.13 9.74 -2.15
CA THR A 21 -23.02 9.13 -1.16
C THR A 21 -23.35 10.12 -0.05
N GLY A 22 -24.38 9.84 0.73
CA GLY A 22 -24.70 10.61 1.93
C GLY A 22 -23.73 10.34 3.11
N HIS A 23 -22.86 9.32 2.99
CA HIS A 23 -21.98 8.88 4.07
C HIS A 23 -20.73 9.76 4.20
N SER A 24 -20.40 10.17 5.40
CA SER A 24 -19.08 10.72 5.74
C SER A 24 -18.03 9.64 5.54
N TYR A 25 -16.95 9.97 4.82
CA TYR A 25 -15.92 8.99 4.45
C TYR A 25 -14.61 9.21 5.23
N LEU A 26 -14.16 10.46 5.27
CA LEU A 26 -12.98 10.86 6.02
C LEU A 26 -13.21 12.30 6.52
N GLY A 27 -13.40 12.49 7.82
CA GLY A 27 -13.88 13.75 8.38
C GLY A 27 -15.22 14.14 7.74
N ASP A 28 -15.34 15.37 7.24
CA ASP A 28 -16.55 15.91 6.59
C ASP A 28 -16.67 15.53 5.09
N MET A 29 -15.71 14.78 4.58
CA MET A 29 -15.67 14.39 3.16
C MET A 29 -16.73 13.34 2.88
N LYS A 30 -17.62 13.61 1.90
CA LYS A 30 -18.59 12.62 1.43
C LYS A 30 -17.95 11.66 0.45
N ALA A 31 -18.17 10.37 0.66
CA ALA A 31 -17.65 9.32 -0.20
C ALA A 31 -18.25 9.36 -1.60
N PHE A 32 -17.45 9.00 -2.59
CA PHE A 32 -17.93 8.58 -3.89
C PHE A 32 -18.29 7.08 -3.87
N MET A 33 -19.19 6.65 -4.75
CA MET A 33 -19.64 5.24 -4.82
C MET A 33 -18.47 4.25 -4.97
N HIS A 34 -17.48 4.55 -5.83
CA HIS A 34 -16.32 3.68 -6.01
C HIS A 34 -15.46 3.55 -4.76
N GLN A 35 -15.43 4.57 -3.89
CA GLN A 35 -14.70 4.51 -2.62
C GLN A 35 -15.41 3.58 -1.63
N VAL A 36 -16.73 3.70 -1.51
CA VAL A 36 -17.53 2.81 -0.65
C VAL A 36 -17.43 1.35 -1.11
N GLU A 37 -17.51 1.12 -2.41
CA GLU A 37 -17.43 -0.24 -2.95
C GLU A 37 -16.01 -0.82 -2.81
N SER A 38 -14.97 -0.03 -3.05
CA SER A 38 -13.59 -0.45 -2.79
C SER A 38 -13.38 -0.81 -1.31
N GLU A 39 -13.86 0.04 -0.40
CA GLU A 39 -13.79 -0.22 1.05
C GLU A 39 -14.51 -1.53 1.41
N ARG A 40 -15.74 -1.74 0.92
CA ARG A 40 -16.50 -2.97 1.15
C ARG A 40 -15.74 -4.21 0.70
N LEU A 41 -15.19 -4.20 -0.53
CA LEU A 41 -14.46 -5.34 -1.10
C LEU A 41 -13.16 -5.63 -0.35
N ILE A 42 -12.43 -4.59 0.03
CA ILE A 42 -11.17 -4.73 0.78
C ILE A 42 -11.47 -5.24 2.20
N THR A 43 -12.45 -4.66 2.88
CA THR A 43 -12.79 -5.00 4.26
C THR A 43 -13.27 -6.45 4.38
N ASN A 44 -14.10 -6.90 3.44
CA ASN A 44 -14.63 -8.26 3.44
C ASN A 44 -13.63 -9.29 2.88
N LYS A 45 -12.51 -8.84 2.31
CA LYS A 45 -11.54 -9.69 1.58
C LYS A 45 -12.20 -10.48 0.46
N ASP A 46 -13.24 -9.90 -0.17
CA ASP A 46 -14.02 -10.54 -1.24
C ASP A 46 -13.32 -10.46 -2.60
N ALA A 47 -12.29 -9.61 -2.74
CA ALA A 47 -11.59 -9.41 -3.99
C ALA A 47 -10.14 -9.90 -3.90
N LEU A 48 -9.71 -10.72 -4.86
CA LEU A 48 -8.31 -11.03 -5.08
C LEU A 48 -7.62 -9.94 -5.92
N PHE A 49 -8.35 -9.39 -6.90
CA PHE A 49 -7.94 -8.26 -7.73
C PHE A 49 -9.05 -7.23 -7.77
N LEU A 50 -8.69 -5.95 -7.54
CA LEU A 50 -9.60 -4.82 -7.61
C LEU A 50 -9.09 -3.81 -8.65
N PHE A 51 -9.86 -3.61 -9.72
CA PHE A 51 -9.58 -2.61 -10.75
C PHE A 51 -10.50 -1.40 -10.56
N ASN A 52 -9.93 -0.25 -10.21
CA ASN A 52 -10.68 0.99 -10.02
C ASN A 52 -10.48 1.94 -11.21
N HIS A 53 -11.46 2.00 -12.10
CA HIS A 53 -11.51 2.81 -13.31
C HIS A 53 -12.21 4.16 -13.09
N SER A 54 -11.76 4.94 -12.13
CA SER A 54 -12.35 6.25 -11.85
C SER A 54 -11.49 7.40 -12.41
N PRO A 55 -12.08 8.57 -12.73
CA PRO A 55 -11.36 9.71 -13.28
C PRO A 55 -10.23 10.23 -12.36
N THR A 56 -9.31 11.02 -12.93
CA THR A 56 -8.30 11.73 -12.14
C THR A 56 -8.99 12.70 -11.18
N GLY A 57 -8.47 12.81 -9.96
CA GLY A 57 -9.06 13.66 -8.91
C GLY A 57 -10.26 13.05 -8.18
N SER A 58 -10.71 11.85 -8.53
CA SER A 58 -11.82 11.16 -7.87
C SER A 58 -11.49 10.56 -6.49
N GLY A 59 -10.26 10.72 -6.01
CA GLY A 59 -9.84 10.17 -4.73
C GLY A 59 -9.53 8.67 -4.76
N LYS A 60 -8.96 8.16 -5.86
CA LYS A 60 -8.53 6.75 -5.98
C LYS A 60 -7.60 6.32 -4.84
N THR A 61 -6.65 7.18 -4.45
CA THR A 61 -5.74 6.89 -3.34
C THR A 61 -6.50 6.64 -2.04
N ILE A 62 -7.49 7.46 -1.73
CA ILE A 62 -8.30 7.33 -0.51
C ILE A 62 -9.16 6.07 -0.55
N SER A 63 -9.57 5.59 -1.72
CA SER A 63 -10.43 4.39 -1.84
C SER A 63 -9.77 3.11 -1.32
N TRP A 64 -8.44 2.98 -1.43
CA TRP A 64 -7.71 1.86 -0.85
C TRP A 64 -7.06 2.23 0.49
N LEU A 65 -6.64 3.49 0.65
CA LEU A 65 -5.92 3.92 1.84
C LEU A 65 -6.78 3.88 3.09
N LYS A 66 -8.03 4.38 3.02
CA LYS A 66 -8.93 4.41 4.18
C LYS A 66 -9.14 3.03 4.80
N PRO A 67 -9.58 1.98 4.09
CA PRO A 67 -9.72 0.66 4.68
C PRO A 67 -8.40 0.08 5.21
N VAL A 68 -7.26 0.38 4.57
CA VAL A 68 -5.93 0.00 5.09
C VAL A 68 -5.66 0.65 6.44
N LEU A 69 -6.01 1.93 6.60
CA LEU A 69 -5.83 2.64 7.86
C LEU A 69 -6.82 2.14 8.93
N ASP A 70 -8.10 2.05 8.62
CA ASP A 70 -9.13 1.63 9.57
C ASP A 70 -8.86 0.23 10.14
N LEU A 71 -8.32 -0.67 9.35
CA LEU A 71 -8.02 -2.05 9.74
C LEU A 71 -6.55 -2.28 10.13
N ARG A 72 -5.72 -1.23 10.14
CA ARG A 72 -4.27 -1.31 10.42
C ARG A 72 -3.57 -2.39 9.59
N MET A 73 -3.95 -2.47 8.31
CA MET A 73 -3.40 -3.46 7.37
C MET A 73 -1.96 -3.13 6.99
N LYS A 74 -1.28 -4.12 6.41
CA LYS A 74 0.01 -3.95 5.76
C LYS A 74 -0.22 -3.85 4.25
N ALA A 75 0.23 -2.75 3.67
CA ALA A 75 0.06 -2.47 2.25
C ALA A 75 1.40 -2.11 1.58
N ILE A 76 1.55 -2.53 0.33
CA ILE A 76 2.62 -2.07 -0.56
C ILE A 76 1.96 -1.32 -1.72
N ALA A 77 2.27 -0.04 -1.86
CA ALA A 77 1.78 0.79 -2.95
C ALA A 77 2.91 1.03 -3.98
N VAL A 78 2.64 0.73 -5.24
CA VAL A 78 3.63 0.80 -6.31
C VAL A 78 3.30 1.96 -7.24
N TYR A 79 4.26 2.88 -7.40
CA TYR A 79 4.13 4.05 -8.26
C TYR A 79 5.23 4.07 -9.32
N PRO A 80 4.95 4.55 -10.53
CA PRO A 80 5.88 4.43 -11.66
C PRO A 80 7.22 5.16 -11.47
N THR A 81 7.29 6.19 -10.64
CA THR A 81 8.50 7.00 -10.46
C THR A 81 8.80 7.29 -9.00
N ASN A 82 10.08 7.51 -8.67
CA ASN A 82 10.50 7.91 -7.33
C ASN A 82 9.85 9.22 -6.88
N ALA A 83 9.65 10.18 -7.81
CA ALA A 83 8.98 11.44 -7.51
C ALA A 83 7.54 11.21 -7.01
N LEU A 84 6.78 10.33 -7.68
CA LEU A 84 5.43 9.95 -7.25
C LEU A 84 5.44 9.17 -5.94
N VAL A 85 6.40 8.27 -5.74
CA VAL A 85 6.59 7.56 -4.47
C VAL A 85 6.73 8.55 -3.31
N MET A 86 7.59 9.55 -3.47
CA MET A 86 7.84 10.57 -2.44
C MET A 86 6.62 11.45 -2.20
N ASP A 87 5.98 11.96 -3.27
CA ASP A 87 4.79 12.80 -3.19
C ASP A 87 3.63 12.07 -2.47
N GLN A 88 3.34 10.85 -2.90
CA GLN A 88 2.29 10.03 -2.29
C GLN A 88 2.60 9.65 -0.83
N SER A 89 3.87 9.41 -0.51
CA SER A 89 4.29 9.18 0.88
C SER A 89 3.99 10.39 1.77
N MET A 90 4.29 11.59 1.30
CA MET A 90 3.97 12.82 2.03
C MET A 90 2.46 13.03 2.17
N GLN A 91 1.68 12.78 1.12
CA GLN A 91 0.22 12.91 1.17
C GLN A 91 -0.40 11.92 2.16
N ILE A 92 0.05 10.67 2.18
CA ILE A 92 -0.41 9.64 3.12
C ILE A 92 -0.08 10.04 4.56
N LYS A 93 1.15 10.48 4.82
CA LYS A 93 1.54 10.96 6.16
C LYS A 93 0.66 12.11 6.64
N ARG A 94 0.42 13.12 5.80
CA ARG A 94 -0.51 14.24 6.12
C ARG A 94 -1.94 13.76 6.37
N THR A 95 -2.40 12.74 5.65
CA THR A 95 -3.72 12.15 5.87
C THR A 95 -3.79 11.47 7.24
N ILE A 96 -2.76 10.71 7.61
CA ILE A 96 -2.67 10.07 8.92
C ILE A 96 -2.62 11.12 10.02
N GLU A 97 -1.73 12.11 9.94
CA GLU A 97 -1.60 13.19 10.92
C GLU A 97 -2.92 13.96 11.14
N ARG A 98 -3.75 14.06 10.11
CA ARG A 98 -5.02 14.78 10.17
C ARG A 98 -6.18 13.97 10.75
N TYR A 99 -6.23 12.66 10.54
CA TYR A 99 -7.43 11.87 10.79
C TYR A 99 -7.19 10.63 11.66
N TYR A 100 -5.94 10.27 11.95
CA TYR A 100 -5.54 9.06 12.67
C TYR A 100 -4.42 9.40 13.67
N ASP A 101 -4.08 8.45 14.54
CA ASP A 101 -2.91 8.56 15.39
C ASP A 101 -1.66 8.13 14.60
N PRO A 102 -0.66 9.01 14.38
CA PRO A 102 0.56 8.68 13.66
C PRO A 102 1.37 7.52 14.28
N GLU A 103 1.26 7.32 15.59
CA GLU A 103 1.99 6.23 16.28
C GLU A 103 1.47 4.83 15.90
N ASP A 104 0.24 4.74 15.39
CA ASP A 104 -0.36 3.49 14.95
C ASP A 104 0.15 3.01 13.59
N TYR A 105 0.91 3.83 12.85
CA TYR A 105 1.29 3.54 11.47
C TYR A 105 2.77 3.76 11.21
N HIS A 106 3.33 2.91 10.34
CA HIS A 106 4.65 3.08 9.76
C HIS A 106 4.54 3.30 8.25
N VAL A 107 4.82 4.51 7.79
CA VAL A 107 4.77 4.88 6.36
C VAL A 107 6.19 5.12 5.86
N GLN A 108 6.63 4.32 4.89
CA GLN A 108 7.98 4.39 4.37
C GLN A 108 8.01 4.38 2.84
N ALA A 109 8.59 5.43 2.24
CA ALA A 109 8.98 5.41 0.84
C ALA A 109 10.26 4.57 0.69
N VAL A 110 10.26 3.57 -0.18
CA VAL A 110 11.40 2.70 -0.46
C VAL A 110 11.88 2.96 -1.87
N THR A 111 12.97 3.70 -1.98
CA THR A 111 13.65 4.03 -3.23
C THR A 111 15.07 3.47 -3.23
N SER A 112 15.74 3.50 -4.38
CA SER A 112 17.14 3.07 -4.48
C SER A 112 18.07 3.88 -3.57
N ASP A 113 17.80 5.19 -3.44
CA ASP A 113 18.60 6.09 -2.62
C ASP A 113 18.40 5.77 -1.14
N LEU A 114 17.16 5.54 -0.69
CA LEU A 114 16.89 5.10 0.68
C LEU A 114 17.60 3.79 1.00
N LEU A 115 17.53 2.80 0.09
CA LEU A 115 18.23 1.52 0.31
C LEU A 115 19.75 1.69 0.37
N ALA A 116 20.30 2.64 -0.41
CA ALA A 116 21.72 2.98 -0.34
C ALA A 116 22.11 3.63 1.00
N ASP A 117 21.26 4.52 1.50
CA ASP A 117 21.47 5.18 2.80
C ASP A 117 21.29 4.20 3.96
N GLU A 118 20.28 3.35 3.92
CA GLU A 118 20.07 2.28 4.91
C GLU A 118 21.29 1.34 4.96
N ARG A 119 21.93 1.06 3.82
CA ARG A 119 23.15 0.24 3.76
C ARG A 119 24.34 0.87 4.47
N LYS A 120 24.46 2.20 4.44
CA LYS A 120 25.53 2.93 5.14
C LYS A 120 25.46 2.79 6.66
N LEU A 121 24.28 2.49 7.21
CA LEU A 121 24.10 2.26 8.65
C LEU A 121 24.68 0.91 9.12
N TYR A 122 25.06 0.04 8.18
CA TYR A 122 25.60 -1.30 8.46
C TYR A 122 26.91 -1.53 7.72
N PRO A 123 27.99 -0.77 8.02
CA PRO A 123 29.26 -0.84 7.30
C PRO A 123 29.93 -2.22 7.40
N ASP A 124 29.74 -2.90 8.53
CA ASP A 124 30.32 -4.22 8.79
C ASP A 124 29.61 -5.36 8.06
N GLU A 125 28.44 -5.08 7.49
CA GLU A 125 27.63 -6.04 6.73
C GLU A 125 27.71 -5.74 5.21
N ALA A 126 28.93 -5.64 4.66
CA ALA A 126 29.18 -5.27 3.26
C ALA A 126 28.48 -6.16 2.22
N GLY A 127 28.04 -7.35 2.61
CA GLY A 127 27.30 -8.30 1.76
C GLY A 127 25.79 -8.18 1.79
N LEU A 128 25.19 -7.22 2.54
CA LEU A 128 23.73 -7.08 2.60
C LEU A 128 23.11 -6.82 1.22
N ARG A 129 22.21 -7.74 0.82
CA ARG A 129 21.41 -7.59 -0.39
C ARG A 129 20.30 -6.58 -0.17
N LYS A 130 19.80 -5.98 -1.26
CA LYS A 130 18.69 -5.01 -1.21
C LYS A 130 17.42 -5.62 -0.57
N GLY A 131 17.15 -6.90 -0.82
CA GLY A 131 16.04 -7.62 -0.21
C GLY A 131 16.14 -7.73 1.30
N GLN A 132 17.35 -7.95 1.84
CA GLN A 132 17.55 -7.98 3.29
C GLN A 132 17.34 -6.61 3.93
N LEU A 133 17.76 -5.52 3.27
CA LEU A 133 17.45 -4.16 3.71
C LEU A 133 15.94 -3.90 3.70
N LEU A 134 15.24 -4.33 2.65
CA LEU A 134 13.79 -4.23 2.58
C LEU A 134 13.11 -5.01 3.72
N ASN A 135 13.58 -6.23 4.01
CA ASN A 135 13.07 -7.02 5.12
C ASN A 135 13.22 -6.29 6.47
N ARG A 136 14.35 -5.63 6.70
CA ARG A 136 14.55 -4.80 7.90
C ARG A 136 13.55 -3.64 7.99
N ILE A 137 13.29 -2.97 6.86
CA ILE A 137 12.30 -1.88 6.80
C ILE A 137 10.90 -2.41 7.15
N ILE A 138 10.49 -3.55 6.58
CA ILE A 138 9.21 -4.20 6.89
C ILE A 138 9.13 -4.54 8.39
N ARG A 139 10.20 -5.06 8.95
CA ARG A 139 10.26 -5.42 10.39
C ARG A 139 10.20 -4.21 11.33
N LYS A 140 10.67 -3.03 10.93
CA LYS A 140 10.52 -1.79 11.72
C LYS A 140 9.04 -1.41 11.93
N GLY A 141 8.15 -1.80 11.03
CA GLY A 141 6.70 -1.57 11.12
C GLY A 141 5.93 -2.64 11.91
N ARG A 142 6.58 -3.57 12.62
CA ARG A 142 5.87 -4.60 13.39
C ARG A 142 5.01 -4.01 14.50
N GLY A 143 3.79 -4.52 14.63
CA GLY A 143 2.83 -4.07 15.65
C GLY A 143 2.04 -2.82 15.26
N ARG A 144 2.29 -2.26 14.08
CA ARG A 144 1.60 -1.09 13.52
C ARG A 144 1.00 -1.42 12.16
N GLY A 145 0.08 -0.59 11.67
CA GLY A 145 -0.26 -0.57 10.25
C GLY A 145 0.97 -0.18 9.43
N LEU A 146 1.26 -0.90 8.36
CA LEU A 146 2.45 -0.69 7.54
C LEU A 146 2.05 -0.28 6.13
N ILE A 147 2.56 0.86 5.66
CA ILE A 147 2.37 1.31 4.28
C ILE A 147 3.74 1.56 3.66
N LEU A 148 4.13 0.67 2.76
CA LEU A 148 5.35 0.83 1.96
C LEU A 148 4.98 1.39 0.59
N LEU A 149 5.68 2.44 0.17
CA LEU A 149 5.54 2.97 -1.17
C LEU A 149 6.83 2.73 -1.93
N THR A 150 6.73 2.19 -3.14
CA THR A 150 7.91 1.85 -3.93
C THR A 150 7.65 2.00 -5.42
N ASN A 151 8.65 1.72 -6.24
CA ASN A 151 8.54 1.65 -7.69
C ASN A 151 8.62 0.19 -8.19
N PRO A 152 8.26 -0.07 -9.46
CA PRO A 152 8.29 -1.42 -10.04
C PRO A 152 9.67 -2.08 -9.99
N ASP A 153 10.75 -1.33 -10.12
CA ASP A 153 12.12 -1.87 -10.15
C ASP A 153 12.50 -2.45 -8.79
N ILE A 154 12.21 -1.71 -7.72
CA ILE A 154 12.48 -2.16 -6.34
C ILE A 154 11.58 -3.35 -5.99
N LEU A 155 10.30 -3.31 -6.35
CA LEU A 155 9.39 -4.43 -6.11
C LEU A 155 9.87 -5.69 -6.84
N THR A 156 10.23 -5.58 -8.13
CA THR A 156 10.74 -6.70 -8.92
C THR A 156 12.01 -7.29 -8.30
N LEU A 157 12.91 -6.43 -7.83
CA LEU A 157 14.12 -6.86 -7.14
C LEU A 157 13.78 -7.60 -5.84
N ALA A 158 12.86 -7.05 -5.03
CA ALA A 158 12.42 -7.67 -3.79
C ALA A 158 11.80 -9.06 -4.02
N LEU A 159 10.97 -9.20 -5.05
CA LEU A 159 10.37 -10.49 -5.40
C LEU A 159 11.42 -11.51 -5.88
N LYS A 160 12.44 -11.08 -6.63
CA LYS A 160 13.57 -11.94 -7.01
C LYS A 160 14.39 -12.38 -5.79
N ASP A 161 14.72 -11.46 -4.91
CA ASP A 161 15.47 -11.76 -3.70
C ASP A 161 14.67 -12.68 -2.76
N ALA A 162 13.35 -12.51 -2.65
CA ALA A 162 12.46 -13.35 -1.86
C ALA A 162 12.39 -14.81 -2.36
N TYR A 163 12.75 -15.06 -3.61
CA TYR A 163 12.87 -16.44 -4.11
C TYR A 163 13.97 -17.23 -3.38
N TYR A 164 15.06 -16.56 -2.98
CA TYR A 164 16.21 -17.15 -2.31
C TYR A 164 16.27 -16.87 -0.80
N ASP A 165 15.45 -15.95 -0.30
CA ASP A 165 15.41 -15.50 1.10
C ASP A 165 14.05 -15.79 1.71
N ASN A 166 13.97 -16.81 2.56
CA ASN A 166 12.74 -17.24 3.20
C ASN A 166 12.17 -16.15 4.13
N ASP A 167 13.02 -15.44 4.86
CA ASP A 167 12.59 -14.39 5.80
C ASP A 167 11.93 -13.23 5.05
N LEU A 168 12.50 -12.83 3.91
CA LEU A 168 11.92 -11.80 3.06
C LEU A 168 10.61 -12.29 2.44
N ARG A 169 10.56 -13.55 2.00
CA ARG A 169 9.34 -14.17 1.45
C ARG A 169 8.20 -14.15 2.46
N GLU A 170 8.46 -14.55 3.70
CA GLU A 170 7.45 -14.51 4.76
C GLU A 170 7.01 -13.08 5.09
N SER A 171 7.95 -12.14 5.09
CA SER A 171 7.62 -10.72 5.28
C SER A 171 6.72 -10.18 4.17
N ILE A 172 6.99 -10.49 2.90
CA ILE A 172 6.14 -10.08 1.77
C ILE A 172 4.78 -10.78 1.82
N ARG A 173 4.73 -12.08 2.16
CA ARG A 173 3.47 -12.82 2.33
C ARG A 173 2.60 -12.29 3.46
N SER A 174 3.18 -11.61 4.43
CA SER A 174 2.44 -10.97 5.52
C SER A 174 1.77 -9.65 5.14
N VAL A 175 1.92 -9.21 3.90
CA VAL A 175 1.26 -8.00 3.36
C VAL A 175 -0.17 -8.35 2.99
N ASP A 176 -1.11 -7.51 3.41
CA ASP A 176 -2.54 -7.70 3.15
C ASP A 176 -2.96 -7.21 1.76
N ILE A 177 -2.31 -6.14 1.27
CA ILE A 177 -2.62 -5.48 -0.02
C ILE A 177 -1.34 -5.12 -0.77
N LEU A 178 -1.33 -5.41 -2.07
CA LEU A 178 -0.28 -5.02 -3.02
C LEU A 178 -0.91 -4.24 -4.17
#